data_aa609d8e4c50806dfe3a27e27045b611
#
_entry.id   aa609d8e4c50806dfe3a27e27045b611
#
_cell.length_a   1.000
_cell.length_b   1.000
_cell.length_c   1.000
_cell.angle_alpha   90.00
_cell.angle_beta   90.00
_cell.angle_gamma   90.00
#
_symmetry.space_group_name_H-M   'P 1'
#
loop_
_entity.id
_entity.type
_entity.pdbx_description
1 polymer ?
#
loop_
_entity_poly.entity_id
_entity_poly.type
_entity_poly.pdbx_seq_one_letter_code
_entity_poly.pdbx_strand_id
1 'polypeptide(L)'
;MLIADLPTYGYRRVHALLRRQAEREGHPAPNVKRVYRVMKIHGLLLQRHAGGGEERRHEGRVAVDVRKTRWCSDGLEIGCENGERVRVAFALDCCDREAMSYVATTAGITGEDVRDLMVAAVEHRFGRVNRLPSEIEWLTDNGSCYVARETRRFAADIGLVPRTTPLESPQSNGMAEAFVRTLKRDYVRVSPVPDAQAVLRQLPGWLAHYNEVHPHRSLGYRSPREFIQRSTHEGLSGN
;
A
#
# COMPACT_ATOMS: atom_id res chain seq x y z
N MET A 1 8.49 -2.40 22.85
CA MET A 1 9.34 -1.18 22.66
C MET A 1 9.22 -0.73 21.23
N LEU A 2 8.46 0.32 20.95
CA LEU A 2 7.94 0.71 19.61
C LEU A 2 9.00 0.89 18.51
N ILE A 3 10.22 1.29 18.84
CA ILE A 3 11.29 1.57 17.85
C ILE A 3 12.11 0.33 17.52
N ALA A 4 12.25 -0.62 18.44
CA ALA A 4 12.95 -1.86 18.19
C ALA A 4 12.23 -2.70 17.12
N ASP A 5 10.89 -2.66 17.14
CA ASP A 5 10.05 -3.40 16.19
C ASP A 5 9.86 -2.67 14.86
N LEU A 6 10.16 -1.35 14.81
CA LEU A 6 9.93 -0.48 13.67
C LEU A 6 11.14 0.43 13.38
N PRO A 7 12.32 -0.14 13.08
CA PRO A 7 13.58 0.59 12.99
C PRO A 7 13.62 1.62 11.83
N THR A 8 12.73 1.51 10.88
CA THR A 8 12.62 2.40 9.70
C THR A 8 11.69 3.60 9.93
N TYR A 9 11.08 3.70 11.13
CA TYR A 9 10.12 4.77 11.42
C TYR A 9 10.81 6.03 11.94
N GLY A 10 10.73 7.12 11.19
CA GLY A 10 11.13 8.45 11.66
C GLY A 10 10.13 9.02 12.69
N TYR A 11 10.56 10.05 13.43
CA TYR A 11 9.83 10.62 14.56
C TYR A 11 8.36 10.98 14.29
N ARG A 12 7.99 11.35 13.04
CA ARG A 12 6.58 11.67 12.70
C ARG A 12 5.69 10.44 12.70
N ARG A 13 6.19 9.29 12.23
CA ARG A 13 5.47 8.01 12.29
C ARG A 13 5.39 7.49 13.71
N VAL A 14 6.49 7.57 14.46
CA VAL A 14 6.50 7.22 15.89
C VAL A 14 5.51 8.08 16.67
N HIS A 15 5.49 9.40 16.43
CA HIS A 15 4.49 10.30 17.03
C HIS A 15 3.05 9.88 16.69
N ALA A 16 2.77 9.47 15.45
CA ALA A 16 1.45 9.02 15.05
C ALA A 16 0.99 7.77 15.82
N LEU A 17 1.90 6.81 16.02
CA LEU A 17 1.60 5.62 16.82
C LEU A 17 1.37 5.95 18.29
N LEU A 18 2.21 6.82 18.88
CA LEU A 18 2.04 7.27 20.26
C LEU A 18 0.74 8.05 20.45
N ARG A 19 0.34 8.85 19.49
CA ARG A 19 -0.95 9.54 19.50
C ARG A 19 -2.12 8.56 19.53
N ARG A 20 -2.09 7.53 18.68
CA ARG A 20 -3.14 6.49 18.66
C ARG A 20 -3.21 5.72 19.97
N GLN A 21 -2.05 5.41 20.53
CA GLN A 21 -1.99 4.75 21.84
C GLN A 21 -2.60 5.62 22.93
N ALA A 22 -2.22 6.90 22.99
CA ALA A 22 -2.76 7.86 23.95
C ALA A 22 -4.29 8.04 23.78
N GLU A 23 -4.78 8.13 22.53
CA GLU A 23 -6.22 8.19 22.25
C GLU A 23 -6.98 6.96 22.78
N ARG A 24 -6.42 5.74 22.63
CA ARG A 24 -7.03 4.50 23.17
C ARG A 24 -7.04 4.44 24.69
N GLU A 25 -5.99 4.96 25.32
CA GLU A 25 -5.80 4.96 26.77
C GLU A 25 -6.47 6.15 27.48
N GLY A 26 -7.09 7.07 26.72
CA GLY A 26 -7.73 8.27 27.26
C GLY A 26 -6.73 9.31 27.79
N HIS A 27 -5.48 9.27 27.34
CA HIS A 27 -4.43 10.20 27.75
C HIS A 27 -4.15 11.27 26.68
N PRO A 28 -3.61 12.44 27.09
CA PRO A 28 -3.18 13.45 26.11
C PRO A 28 -2.00 12.96 25.27
N ALA A 29 -2.11 13.11 23.96
CA ALA A 29 -1.04 12.71 23.04
C ALA A 29 0.23 13.56 23.26
N PRO A 30 1.43 12.95 23.17
CA PRO A 30 2.67 13.70 23.31
C PRO A 30 2.85 14.70 22.17
N ASN A 31 3.44 15.84 22.45
CA ASN A 31 3.76 16.83 21.41
C ASN A 31 4.84 16.28 20.48
N VAL A 32 4.70 16.48 19.17
CA VAL A 32 5.63 16.02 18.13
C VAL A 32 7.06 16.53 18.35
N LYS A 33 7.24 17.77 18.87
CA LYS A 33 8.55 18.33 19.21
C LYS A 33 9.21 17.58 20.38
N ARG A 34 8.41 17.11 21.34
CA ARG A 34 8.91 16.26 22.46
C ARG A 34 9.39 14.92 21.94
N VAL A 35 8.61 14.25 21.09
CA VAL A 35 9.01 12.98 20.46
C VAL A 35 10.33 13.14 19.69
N TYR A 36 10.45 14.18 18.88
CA TYR A 36 11.68 14.49 18.15
C TYR A 36 12.89 14.66 19.10
N ARG A 37 12.74 15.44 20.20
CA ARG A 37 13.82 15.67 21.17
C ARG A 37 14.27 14.38 21.85
N VAL A 38 13.32 13.58 22.30
CA VAL A 38 13.60 12.29 22.94
C VAL A 38 14.34 11.37 21.98
N MET A 39 13.84 11.20 20.75
CA MET A 39 14.52 10.39 19.76
C MET A 39 15.94 10.92 19.40
N LYS A 40 16.13 12.23 19.40
CA LYS A 40 17.44 12.85 19.18
C LYS A 40 18.43 12.53 20.29
N ILE A 41 18.01 12.68 21.57
CA ILE A 41 18.85 12.40 22.76
C ILE A 41 19.31 10.95 22.77
N HIS A 42 18.42 10.02 22.38
CA HIS A 42 18.72 8.59 22.36
C HIS A 42 19.31 8.07 21.05
N GLY A 43 19.71 8.94 20.12
CA GLY A 43 20.31 8.54 18.84
C GLY A 43 19.38 7.76 17.90
N LEU A 44 18.06 7.89 18.07
CA LEU A 44 17.03 7.12 17.33
C LEU A 44 16.52 7.85 16.08
N LEU A 45 17.09 8.99 15.72
CA LEU A 45 16.70 9.68 14.49
C LEU A 45 17.32 8.98 13.28
N LEU A 46 16.51 8.78 12.24
CA LEU A 46 17.00 8.29 10.96
C LEU A 46 18.01 9.29 10.37
N GLN A 47 19.09 8.78 9.80
CA GLN A 47 20.05 9.59 9.08
C GLN A 47 19.38 10.29 7.89
N ARG A 48 19.64 11.58 7.72
CA ARG A 48 19.22 12.30 6.52
C ARG A 48 20.11 11.88 5.36
N HIS A 49 19.53 11.22 4.38
CA HIS A 49 20.20 11.09 3.09
C HIS A 49 20.13 12.45 2.38
N ALA A 50 21.30 13.02 2.11
CA ALA A 50 21.46 14.25 1.32
C ALA A 50 21.27 14.00 -0.19
N GLY A 51 20.47 13.02 -0.58
CA GLY A 51 20.09 12.79 -1.96
C GLY A 51 19.12 13.88 -2.40
N GLY A 52 19.58 14.86 -3.16
CA GLY A 52 18.75 15.79 -3.90
C GLY A 52 17.89 14.99 -4.89
N GLY A 53 16.64 14.75 -4.54
CA GLY A 53 15.66 14.29 -5.50
C GLY A 53 15.38 15.45 -6.46
N GLU A 54 15.64 15.27 -7.75
CA GLU A 54 15.08 16.15 -8.77
C GLU A 54 13.59 16.31 -8.49
N GLU A 55 13.10 17.53 -8.50
CA GLU A 55 11.66 17.82 -8.47
C GLU A 55 11.02 17.20 -9.72
N ARG A 56 10.54 15.96 -9.57
CA ARG A 56 9.80 15.29 -10.65
C ARG A 56 8.47 16.02 -10.82
N ARG A 57 8.32 16.71 -11.93
CA ARG A 57 7.04 17.28 -12.35
C ARG A 57 6.07 16.14 -12.57
N HIS A 58 5.01 16.09 -11.76
CA HIS A 58 3.94 15.10 -11.89
C HIS A 58 2.92 15.61 -12.91
N GLU A 59 2.93 15.06 -14.10
CA GLU A 59 1.81 15.19 -15.02
C GLU A 59 0.77 14.12 -14.67
N GLY A 60 -0.31 14.57 -14.04
CA GLY A 60 -1.43 13.73 -13.64
C GLY A 60 -1.40 13.26 -12.18
N ARG A 61 -2.55 13.38 -11.52
CA ARG A 61 -2.76 12.94 -10.14
C ARG A 61 -3.32 11.52 -10.14
N VAL A 62 -2.57 10.53 -9.66
CA VAL A 62 -3.03 9.14 -9.49
C VAL A 62 -4.07 9.05 -8.35
N ALA A 63 -3.82 9.77 -7.25
CA ALA A 63 -4.73 9.80 -6.12
C ALA A 63 -6.07 10.44 -6.50
N VAL A 64 -7.16 9.84 -6.02
CA VAL A 64 -8.53 10.32 -6.16
C VAL A 64 -9.09 10.68 -4.79
N ASP A 65 -10.08 11.57 -4.76
CA ASP A 65 -10.66 12.06 -3.51
C ASP A 65 -11.81 11.18 -3.01
N VAL A 66 -12.32 10.29 -3.88
CA VAL A 66 -13.44 9.39 -3.57
C VAL A 66 -12.95 7.93 -3.64
N ARG A 67 -13.27 7.15 -2.61
CA ARG A 67 -12.99 5.73 -2.55
C ARG A 67 -13.77 4.97 -3.62
N LYS A 68 -13.23 3.82 -4.06
CA LYS A 68 -13.90 2.94 -5.06
C LYS A 68 -14.11 3.63 -6.42
N THR A 69 -13.25 4.60 -6.77
CA THR A 69 -13.27 5.28 -8.08
C THR A 69 -12.13 4.79 -8.95
N ARG A 70 -10.95 4.62 -8.35
CA ARG A 70 -9.75 4.16 -9.04
C ARG A 70 -8.95 3.24 -8.14
N TRP A 71 -8.59 2.09 -8.66
CA TRP A 71 -7.65 1.16 -8.07
C TRP A 71 -6.38 1.10 -8.91
N CYS A 72 -5.24 0.86 -8.29
CA CYS A 72 -4.01 0.61 -9.03
C CYS A 72 -3.43 -0.75 -8.65
N SER A 73 -2.78 -1.37 -9.62
CA SER A 73 -2.10 -2.66 -9.48
C SER A 73 -0.72 -2.58 -10.11
N ASP A 74 0.21 -3.32 -9.53
CA ASP A 74 1.58 -3.45 -10.01
C ASP A 74 2.18 -4.74 -9.45
N GLY A 75 3.37 -5.09 -9.92
CA GLY A 75 4.14 -6.23 -9.46
C GLY A 75 5.40 -5.84 -8.71
N LEU A 76 5.84 -6.67 -7.78
CA LEU A 76 7.16 -6.57 -7.18
C LEU A 76 7.81 -7.94 -7.06
N GLU A 77 9.15 -7.94 -7.03
CA GLU A 77 9.94 -9.12 -6.77
C GLU A 77 10.68 -8.97 -5.44
N ILE A 78 10.65 -10.02 -4.63
CA ILE A 78 11.35 -10.15 -3.35
C ILE A 78 12.37 -11.28 -3.51
N GLY A 79 13.65 -10.94 -3.46
CA GLY A 79 14.74 -11.93 -3.47
C GLY A 79 14.97 -12.50 -2.08
N CYS A 80 15.22 -13.81 -2.00
CA CYS A 80 15.53 -14.52 -0.77
C CYS A 80 17.04 -14.77 -0.64
N GLU A 81 17.50 -15.04 0.58
CA GLU A 81 18.92 -15.31 0.88
C GLU A 81 19.46 -16.55 0.17
N ASN A 82 18.62 -17.55 -0.05
CA ASN A 82 18.96 -18.79 -0.77
C ASN A 82 18.93 -18.63 -2.31
N GLY A 83 18.65 -17.42 -2.84
CA GLY A 83 18.57 -17.11 -4.28
C GLY A 83 17.19 -17.32 -4.89
N GLU A 84 16.22 -17.86 -4.16
CA GLU A 84 14.82 -17.92 -4.61
C GLU A 84 14.22 -16.52 -4.72
N ARG A 85 13.11 -16.42 -5.46
CA ARG A 85 12.39 -15.17 -5.65
C ARG A 85 10.90 -15.37 -5.50
N VAL A 86 10.25 -14.45 -4.81
CA VAL A 86 8.79 -14.39 -4.74
C VAL A 86 8.33 -13.17 -5.53
N ARG A 87 7.41 -13.40 -6.46
CA ARG A 87 6.73 -12.34 -7.22
C ARG A 87 5.37 -12.11 -6.63
N VAL A 88 5.06 -10.85 -6.41
CA VAL A 88 3.80 -10.42 -5.79
C VAL A 88 3.12 -9.41 -6.70
N ALA A 89 1.89 -9.68 -7.12
CA ALA A 89 1.00 -8.69 -7.68
C ALA A 89 0.03 -8.21 -6.58
N PHE A 90 -0.32 -6.95 -6.56
CA PHE A 90 -1.18 -6.37 -5.52
C PHE A 90 -2.16 -5.35 -6.09
N ALA A 91 -3.25 -5.10 -5.37
CA ALA A 91 -4.24 -4.08 -5.69
C ALA A 91 -4.43 -3.09 -4.54
N LEU A 92 -4.39 -1.79 -4.86
CA LEU A 92 -4.58 -0.68 -3.93
C LEU A 92 -5.74 0.19 -4.35
N ASP A 93 -6.51 0.72 -3.40
CA ASP A 93 -7.42 1.84 -3.66
C ASP A 93 -6.64 3.16 -3.69
N CYS A 94 -6.82 3.95 -4.75
CA CYS A 94 -6.07 5.18 -4.96
C CYS A 94 -6.51 6.35 -4.04
N CYS A 95 -7.60 6.22 -3.31
CA CYS A 95 -8.05 7.19 -2.32
C CYS A 95 -7.46 6.89 -0.94
N ASP A 96 -7.80 5.72 -0.39
CA ASP A 96 -7.48 5.35 0.99
C ASP A 96 -6.18 4.54 1.14
N ARG A 97 -5.56 4.13 0.03
CA ARG A 97 -4.30 3.38 -0.03
C ARG A 97 -4.34 1.99 0.59
N GLU A 98 -5.53 1.45 0.82
CA GLU A 98 -5.66 0.09 1.34
C GLU A 98 -5.14 -0.93 0.32
N ALA A 99 -4.25 -1.81 0.77
CA ALA A 99 -3.87 -3.01 0.02
C ALA A 99 -4.99 -4.04 0.17
N MET A 100 -5.86 -4.11 -0.85
CA MET A 100 -7.09 -4.89 -0.80
C MET A 100 -6.87 -6.37 -1.06
N SER A 101 -5.98 -6.68 -1.98
CA SER A 101 -5.66 -8.05 -2.36
C SER A 101 -4.23 -8.17 -2.88
N TYR A 102 -3.74 -9.40 -2.92
CA TYR A 102 -2.46 -9.75 -3.54
C TYR A 102 -2.48 -11.20 -4.00
N VAL A 103 -1.63 -11.50 -4.97
CA VAL A 103 -1.24 -12.86 -5.37
C VAL A 103 0.27 -12.95 -5.25
N ALA A 104 0.77 -14.07 -4.72
CA ALA A 104 2.20 -14.28 -4.53
C ALA A 104 2.61 -15.67 -5.01
N THR A 105 3.66 -15.75 -5.83
CA THR A 105 4.15 -16.99 -6.45
C THR A 105 5.67 -16.98 -6.60
N THR A 106 6.28 -18.15 -6.68
CA THR A 106 7.69 -18.32 -7.07
C THR A 106 7.86 -18.38 -8.58
N ALA A 107 6.77 -18.58 -9.32
CA ALA A 107 6.73 -18.53 -10.79
C ALA A 107 6.53 -17.09 -11.31
N GLY A 108 6.34 -16.92 -12.61
CA GLY A 108 5.91 -15.63 -13.19
C GLY A 108 4.45 -15.34 -12.89
N ILE A 109 4.09 -14.08 -12.70
CA ILE A 109 2.68 -13.66 -12.60
C ILE A 109 2.02 -13.85 -13.96
N THR A 110 0.92 -14.59 -13.97
CA THR A 110 0.14 -14.90 -15.16
C THR A 110 -1.09 -14.00 -15.30
N GLY A 111 -1.77 -14.05 -16.45
CA GLY A 111 -3.06 -13.37 -16.61
C GLY A 111 -4.16 -13.95 -15.71
N GLU A 112 -4.07 -15.24 -15.33
CA GLU A 112 -4.97 -15.88 -14.37
C GLU A 112 -4.77 -15.31 -12.97
N ASP A 113 -3.51 -15.20 -12.51
CA ASP A 113 -3.17 -14.57 -11.23
C ASP A 113 -3.71 -13.13 -11.14
N VAL A 114 -3.65 -12.38 -12.25
CA VAL A 114 -4.20 -11.01 -12.29
C VAL A 114 -5.73 -11.02 -12.20
N ARG A 115 -6.41 -11.97 -12.84
CA ARG A 115 -7.87 -12.11 -12.72
C ARG A 115 -8.29 -12.48 -11.29
N ASP A 116 -7.58 -13.41 -10.66
CA ASP A 116 -7.79 -13.78 -9.26
C ASP A 116 -7.56 -12.59 -8.32
N LEU A 117 -6.51 -11.80 -8.58
CA LEU A 117 -6.25 -10.55 -7.87
C LEU A 117 -7.42 -9.56 -7.97
N MET A 118 -8.01 -9.41 -9.17
CA MET A 118 -9.18 -8.55 -9.40
C MET A 118 -10.39 -9.05 -8.62
N VAL A 119 -10.69 -10.34 -8.69
CA VAL A 119 -11.80 -10.97 -7.94
C VAL A 119 -11.63 -10.73 -6.44
N ALA A 120 -10.45 -11.04 -5.90
CA ALA A 120 -10.16 -10.86 -4.48
C ALA A 120 -10.29 -9.38 -4.04
N ALA A 121 -9.90 -8.42 -4.88
CA ALA A 121 -10.07 -6.98 -4.60
C ALA A 121 -11.55 -6.58 -4.58
N VAL A 122 -12.35 -7.10 -5.53
CA VAL A 122 -13.80 -6.87 -5.59
C VAL A 122 -14.49 -7.48 -4.38
N GLU A 123 -14.20 -8.74 -4.05
CA GLU A 123 -14.78 -9.41 -2.88
C GLU A 123 -14.41 -8.72 -1.57
N HIS A 124 -13.19 -8.22 -1.45
CA HIS A 124 -12.73 -7.47 -0.28
C HIS A 124 -13.57 -6.19 -0.04
N ARG A 125 -13.95 -5.50 -1.10
CA ARG A 125 -14.68 -4.21 -1.02
C ARG A 125 -16.18 -4.30 -1.06
N PHE A 126 -16.72 -5.31 -1.70
CA PHE A 126 -18.15 -5.42 -2.00
C PHE A 126 -18.77 -6.75 -1.56
N GLY A 127 -17.95 -7.68 -1.04
CA GLY A 127 -18.40 -9.05 -0.81
C GLY A 127 -18.57 -9.81 -2.14
N ARG A 128 -19.31 -10.91 -2.09
CA ARG A 128 -19.54 -11.74 -3.28
C ARG A 128 -20.55 -11.08 -4.19
N VAL A 129 -20.07 -10.48 -5.25
CA VAL A 129 -20.85 -9.85 -6.32
C VAL A 129 -20.36 -10.36 -7.68
N ASN A 130 -21.25 -10.56 -8.64
CA ASN A 130 -20.89 -10.97 -9.99
C ASN A 130 -20.34 -9.79 -10.81
N ARG A 131 -20.76 -8.57 -10.49
CA ARG A 131 -20.32 -7.34 -11.13
C ARG A 131 -20.37 -6.19 -10.13
N LEU A 132 -19.43 -5.25 -10.29
CA LEU A 132 -19.39 -4.03 -9.48
C LEU A 132 -20.66 -3.18 -9.66
N PRO A 133 -21.18 -2.54 -8.60
CA PRO A 133 -22.36 -1.67 -8.67
C PRO A 133 -22.11 -0.38 -9.48
N SER A 134 -20.85 0.04 -9.59
CA SER A 134 -20.37 1.15 -10.42
C SER A 134 -19.02 0.82 -11.01
N GLU A 135 -18.69 1.42 -12.15
CA GLU A 135 -17.39 1.24 -12.78
C GLU A 135 -16.27 1.81 -11.91
N ILE A 136 -15.14 1.06 -11.82
CA ILE A 136 -13.93 1.46 -11.12
C ILE A 136 -12.76 1.39 -12.10
N GLU A 137 -11.99 2.46 -12.21
CA GLU A 137 -10.78 2.45 -13.02
C GLU A 137 -9.74 1.49 -12.41
N TRP A 138 -9.21 0.59 -13.24
CA TRP A 138 -8.13 -0.34 -12.92
C TRP A 138 -6.86 0.11 -13.60
N LEU A 139 -6.02 0.84 -12.87
CA LEU A 139 -4.79 1.43 -13.38
C LEU A 139 -3.60 0.47 -13.22
N THR A 140 -2.91 0.15 -14.32
CA THR A 140 -1.74 -0.74 -14.32
C THR A 140 -0.64 -0.17 -15.21
N ASP A 141 0.54 -0.75 -15.11
CA ASP A 141 1.55 -0.62 -16.15
C ASP A 141 1.17 -1.40 -17.41
N ASN A 142 2.09 -1.43 -18.40
CA ASN A 142 1.92 -2.16 -19.65
C ASN A 142 2.42 -3.62 -19.59
N GLY A 143 2.52 -4.21 -18.40
CA GLY A 143 2.94 -5.61 -18.23
C GLY A 143 2.05 -6.56 -19.01
N SER A 144 2.63 -7.58 -19.64
CA SER A 144 1.94 -8.50 -20.55
C SER A 144 0.73 -9.20 -19.92
N CYS A 145 0.81 -9.57 -18.65
CA CYS A 145 -0.28 -10.19 -17.89
C CYS A 145 -1.48 -9.26 -17.69
N TYR A 146 -1.26 -7.94 -17.61
CA TYR A 146 -2.32 -6.93 -17.44
C TYR A 146 -2.97 -6.55 -18.77
N VAL A 147 -2.19 -6.47 -19.86
CA VAL A 147 -2.69 -6.03 -21.16
C VAL A 147 -3.25 -7.17 -22.01
N ALA A 148 -3.11 -8.43 -21.60
CA ALA A 148 -3.67 -9.58 -22.28
C ALA A 148 -5.16 -9.41 -22.55
N ARG A 149 -5.60 -9.80 -23.75
CA ARG A 149 -7.00 -9.63 -24.21
C ARG A 149 -8.01 -10.24 -23.22
N GLU A 150 -7.72 -11.44 -22.73
CA GLU A 150 -8.58 -12.14 -21.76
C GLU A 150 -8.67 -11.41 -20.43
N THR A 151 -7.54 -10.91 -19.92
CA THR A 151 -7.49 -10.15 -18.66
C THR A 151 -8.30 -8.86 -18.78
N ARG A 152 -8.15 -8.12 -19.88
CA ARG A 152 -8.92 -6.88 -20.12
C ARG A 152 -10.41 -7.14 -20.28
N ARG A 153 -10.78 -8.22 -21.00
CA ARG A 153 -12.17 -8.62 -21.16
C ARG A 153 -12.79 -8.97 -19.81
N PHE A 154 -12.12 -9.81 -19.04
CA PHE A 154 -12.58 -10.20 -17.71
C PHE A 154 -12.77 -8.98 -16.78
N ALA A 155 -11.80 -8.04 -16.77
CA ALA A 155 -11.94 -6.80 -16.01
C ALA A 155 -13.22 -6.04 -16.36
N ALA A 156 -13.51 -5.87 -17.67
CA ALA A 156 -14.72 -5.19 -18.12
C ALA A 156 -16.00 -5.96 -17.74
N ASP A 157 -15.99 -7.28 -17.82
CA ASP A 157 -17.12 -8.14 -17.45
C ASP A 157 -17.51 -7.98 -15.97
N ILE A 158 -16.54 -7.80 -15.07
CA ILE A 158 -16.79 -7.58 -13.63
C ILE A 158 -17.00 -6.09 -13.27
N GLY A 159 -16.89 -5.17 -14.23
CA GLY A 159 -17.10 -3.72 -14.03
C GLY A 159 -15.85 -2.91 -13.72
N LEU A 160 -14.66 -3.47 -13.89
CA LEU A 160 -13.39 -2.73 -13.85
C LEU A 160 -13.10 -2.14 -15.23
N VAL A 161 -12.66 -0.89 -15.28
CA VAL A 161 -12.27 -0.18 -16.51
C VAL A 161 -10.76 -0.16 -16.61
N PRO A 162 -10.14 -1.02 -17.45
CA PRO A 162 -8.69 -1.06 -17.58
C PRO A 162 -8.14 0.28 -18.09
N ARG A 163 -7.14 0.80 -17.36
CA ARG A 163 -6.36 1.98 -17.71
C ARG A 163 -4.89 1.62 -17.65
N THR A 164 -4.16 1.90 -18.70
CA THR A 164 -2.70 1.73 -18.70
C THR A 164 -2.02 3.09 -18.61
N THR A 165 -0.89 3.11 -17.89
CA THR A 165 -0.04 4.31 -17.84
C THR A 165 0.56 4.56 -19.23
N PRO A 166 0.67 5.84 -19.69
CA PRO A 166 1.37 6.15 -20.92
C PRO A 166 2.81 5.61 -20.90
N LEU A 167 3.29 5.12 -22.05
CA LEU A 167 4.60 4.46 -22.20
C LEU A 167 5.80 5.32 -21.76
N GLU A 168 5.67 6.65 -21.75
CA GLU A 168 6.73 7.59 -21.41
C GLU A 168 6.48 8.35 -20.08
N SER A 169 5.50 7.92 -19.29
CA SER A 169 5.17 8.55 -18.01
C SER A 169 5.29 7.56 -16.84
N PRO A 170 6.50 7.23 -16.38
CA PRO A 170 6.71 6.34 -15.22
C PRO A 170 6.04 6.87 -13.96
N GLN A 171 5.69 8.15 -13.92
CA GLN A 171 5.06 8.83 -12.79
C GLN A 171 3.57 8.49 -12.62
N SER A 172 2.94 7.92 -13.65
CA SER A 172 1.51 7.59 -13.65
C SER A 172 1.16 6.43 -12.72
N ASN A 173 2.13 5.65 -12.23
CA ASN A 173 1.94 4.59 -11.23
C ASN A 173 2.63 4.91 -9.88
N GLY A 174 2.89 6.19 -9.61
CA GLY A 174 3.64 6.63 -8.42
C GLY A 174 3.07 6.17 -7.08
N MET A 175 1.79 5.75 -7.04
CA MET A 175 1.19 5.19 -5.83
C MET A 175 1.63 3.73 -5.62
N ALA A 176 1.58 2.91 -6.66
CA ALA A 176 2.05 1.54 -6.60
C ALA A 176 3.57 1.50 -6.31
N GLU A 177 4.36 2.37 -6.96
CA GLU A 177 5.79 2.52 -6.64
C GLU A 177 6.05 2.91 -5.17
N ALA A 178 5.23 3.83 -4.63
CA ALA A 178 5.34 4.23 -3.22
C ALA A 178 5.01 3.08 -2.26
N PHE A 179 4.03 2.25 -2.62
CA PHE A 179 3.71 1.04 -1.88
C PHE A 179 4.87 0.03 -1.93
N VAL A 180 5.38 -0.29 -3.12
CA VAL A 180 6.54 -1.19 -3.31
C VAL A 180 7.74 -0.72 -2.48
N ARG A 181 8.04 0.58 -2.54
CA ARG A 181 9.13 1.19 -1.75
C ARG A 181 8.90 1.03 -0.26
N THR A 182 7.67 1.22 0.20
CA THR A 182 7.29 1.04 1.61
C THR A 182 7.42 -0.41 2.04
N LEU A 183 6.89 -1.35 1.24
CA LEU A 183 6.95 -2.77 1.54
C LEU A 183 8.40 -3.27 1.60
N LYS A 184 9.23 -2.90 0.62
CA LYS A 184 10.64 -3.28 0.60
C LYS A 184 11.44 -2.68 1.75
N ARG A 185 11.19 -1.39 2.10
CA ARG A 185 11.95 -0.69 3.14
C ARG A 185 11.54 -1.12 4.55
N ASP A 186 10.23 -1.15 4.81
CA ASP A 186 9.69 -1.22 6.17
C ASP A 186 9.38 -2.67 6.61
N TYR A 187 9.37 -3.61 5.66
CA TYR A 187 9.05 -5.01 5.94
C TYR A 187 10.14 -5.97 5.42
N VAL A 188 10.38 -6.01 4.11
CA VAL A 188 11.33 -6.98 3.54
C VAL A 188 12.74 -6.82 4.10
N ARG A 189 13.27 -5.58 4.14
CA ARG A 189 14.65 -5.31 4.58
C ARG A 189 14.88 -5.49 6.07
N VAL A 190 13.84 -5.54 6.88
CA VAL A 190 13.94 -5.65 8.34
C VAL A 190 13.49 -7.02 8.85
N SER A 191 13.07 -7.91 7.96
CA SER A 191 12.65 -9.26 8.27
C SER A 191 13.62 -10.28 7.68
N PRO A 192 13.88 -11.43 8.34
CA PRO A 192 14.64 -12.51 7.73
C PRO A 192 13.83 -13.13 6.58
N VAL A 193 14.49 -13.28 5.43
CA VAL A 193 13.92 -13.85 4.20
C VAL A 193 14.81 -15.00 3.67
N PRO A 194 15.00 -16.07 4.47
CA PRO A 194 15.92 -17.16 4.10
C PRO A 194 15.50 -17.87 2.82
N ASP A 195 14.21 -18.04 2.59
CA ASP A 195 13.61 -18.76 1.47
C ASP A 195 12.25 -18.16 1.07
N ALA A 196 11.71 -18.64 -0.05
CA ALA A 196 10.41 -18.19 -0.58
C ALA A 196 9.25 -18.52 0.38
N GLN A 197 9.31 -19.64 1.08
CA GLN A 197 8.30 -20.04 2.06
C GLN A 197 8.24 -19.05 3.25
N ALA A 198 9.37 -18.56 3.72
CA ALA A 198 9.44 -17.57 4.78
C ALA A 198 8.78 -16.24 4.35
N VAL A 199 9.00 -15.79 3.10
CA VAL A 199 8.34 -14.62 2.53
C VAL A 199 6.83 -14.84 2.45
N LEU A 200 6.38 -15.97 1.89
CA LEU A 200 4.95 -16.28 1.75
C LEU A 200 4.23 -16.35 3.09
N ARG A 201 4.86 -16.87 4.14
CA ARG A 201 4.29 -16.88 5.51
C ARG A 201 4.19 -15.49 6.13
N GLN A 202 5.15 -14.59 5.87
CA GLN A 202 5.22 -13.25 6.45
C GLN A 202 4.34 -12.23 5.73
N LEU A 203 4.14 -12.40 4.41
CA LEU A 203 3.46 -11.44 3.54
C LEU A 203 2.06 -11.03 4.03
N PRO A 204 1.18 -11.96 4.49
CA PRO A 204 -0.13 -11.58 5.05
C PRO A 204 0.01 -10.64 6.25
N GLY A 205 0.95 -10.91 7.16
CA GLY A 205 1.22 -10.07 8.33
C GLY A 205 1.75 -8.68 7.96
N TRP A 206 2.62 -8.59 6.95
CA TRP A 206 3.13 -7.31 6.44
C TRP A 206 2.00 -6.44 5.87
N LEU A 207 1.11 -7.04 5.08
CA LEU A 207 -0.02 -6.32 4.49
C LEU A 207 -1.07 -5.93 5.54
N ALA A 208 -1.34 -6.80 6.51
CA ALA A 208 -2.20 -6.46 7.64
C ALA A 208 -1.64 -5.26 8.43
N HIS A 209 -0.35 -5.29 8.80
CA HIS A 209 0.30 -4.18 9.47
C HIS A 209 0.30 -2.89 8.61
N TYR A 210 0.52 -3.01 7.29
CA TYR A 210 0.43 -1.88 6.37
C TYR A 210 -0.96 -1.24 6.41
N ASN A 211 -2.01 -2.03 6.36
CA ASN A 211 -3.39 -1.54 6.35
C ASN A 211 -3.85 -1.00 7.71
N GLU A 212 -3.45 -1.63 8.80
CA GLU A 212 -3.99 -1.34 10.13
C GLU A 212 -3.12 -0.38 10.95
N VAL A 213 -1.79 -0.42 10.74
CA VAL A 213 -0.85 0.26 11.64
C VAL A 213 -0.01 1.31 10.93
N HIS A 214 0.47 1.06 9.70
CA HIS A 214 1.45 1.92 9.03
C HIS A 214 0.94 3.35 8.80
N PRO A 215 1.59 4.40 9.37
CA PRO A 215 1.13 5.79 9.21
C PRO A 215 1.52 6.36 7.85
N HIS A 216 0.54 6.77 7.05
CA HIS A 216 0.74 7.41 5.75
C HIS A 216 0.69 8.93 5.85
N ARG A 217 1.74 9.61 5.37
CA ARG A 217 1.78 11.08 5.38
C ARG A 217 0.58 11.69 4.63
N SER A 218 0.23 11.13 3.49
CA SER A 218 -0.88 11.60 2.65
C SER A 218 -2.27 11.38 3.27
N LEU A 219 -2.38 10.48 4.25
CA LEU A 219 -3.60 10.24 5.03
C LEU A 219 -3.55 10.95 6.40
N GLY A 220 -2.74 12.00 6.54
CA GLY A 220 -2.56 12.69 7.82
C GLY A 220 -1.91 11.82 8.91
N TYR A 221 -0.99 10.94 8.51
CA TYR A 221 -0.34 9.95 9.38
C TYR A 221 -1.30 8.94 10.01
N ARG A 222 -2.43 8.67 9.33
CA ARG A 222 -3.33 7.54 9.65
C ARG A 222 -2.92 6.32 8.85
N SER A 223 -3.33 5.13 9.31
CA SER A 223 -3.31 3.94 8.49
C SER A 223 -4.50 3.95 7.52
N PRO A 224 -4.48 3.14 6.44
CA PRO A 224 -5.61 2.99 5.55
C PRO A 224 -6.92 2.68 6.29
N ARG A 225 -6.91 1.73 7.21
CA ARG A 225 -8.09 1.35 8.01
C ARG A 225 -8.60 2.46 8.91
N GLU A 226 -7.72 3.20 9.59
CA GLU A 226 -8.13 4.37 10.36
C GLU A 226 -8.76 5.46 9.48
N PHE A 227 -8.17 5.70 8.31
CA PHE A 227 -8.71 6.68 7.37
C PHE A 227 -10.12 6.29 6.90
N ILE A 228 -10.31 5.00 6.54
CA ILE A 228 -11.61 4.47 6.12
C ILE A 228 -12.65 4.62 7.24
N GLN A 229 -12.32 4.21 8.47
CA GLN A 229 -13.23 4.27 9.61
C GLN A 229 -13.69 5.71 9.89
N ARG A 230 -12.77 6.68 9.93
CA ARG A 230 -13.11 8.09 10.17
C ARG A 230 -13.96 8.69 9.06
N SER A 231 -13.62 8.43 7.79
CA SER A 231 -14.42 8.93 6.66
C SER A 231 -15.86 8.37 6.66
N THR A 232 -16.06 7.16 7.19
CA THR A 232 -17.39 6.58 7.34
C THR A 232 -18.18 7.26 8.47
N HIS A 233 -17.53 7.58 9.58
CA HIS A 233 -18.18 8.29 10.71
C HIS A 233 -18.51 9.76 10.35
N GLU A 234 -17.61 10.46 9.66
CA GLU A 234 -17.86 11.86 9.23
C GLU A 234 -19.01 11.94 8.20
N GLY A 235 -19.12 10.94 7.29
CA GLY A 235 -20.26 10.83 6.35
C GLY A 235 -21.60 10.49 7.01
N LEU A 236 -21.60 9.85 8.17
CA LEU A 236 -22.82 9.53 8.94
C LEU A 236 -23.24 10.70 9.87
N SER A 237 -22.35 11.64 10.18
CA SER A 237 -22.62 12.78 11.06
C SER A 237 -23.08 14.02 10.29
N GLY A 238 -23.16 13.97 8.97
CA GLY A 238 -23.49 15.08 8.07
C GLY A 238 -24.89 15.01 7.43
N ASN A 239 -25.80 14.22 7.99
CA ASN A 239 -27.22 14.18 7.59
C ASN A 239 -28.13 14.67 8.71
#